data_269b44cb0a7a97bc2c22c9b341ef0ef4
#
_entry.id   269b44cb0a7a97bc2c22c9b341ef0ef4
#
_cell.length_a   1.000
_cell.length_b   1.000
_cell.length_c   1.000
_cell.angle_alpha   90.00
_cell.angle_beta   90.00
_cell.angle_gamma   90.00
#
_symmetry.space_group_name_H-M   'P 1'
#
loop_
_entity.id
_entity.type
_entity.pdbx_description
1 polymer ?
#
loop_
_entity_poly.entity_id
_entity_poly.type
_entity_poly.pdbx_seq_one_letter_code
_entity_poly.pdbx_strand_id
1 'polypeptide(L)'
;MNTTTCFAPAHILLPAEQIPLEQWGCIACDQFTSDREYWQRAKEAADGSPSTLNLILPEVYLEDGNADARVEQIHATMADYAQNVLTRAVDGFVYVERTEQSGRVRQGLVGKVDLEAYSYQRGAKCTVRPSESTVESRIPPRMKVRTGAALETPHIMMLADDPQCTL
;
A
#
# COMPACT_ATOMS: atom_id res chain seq x y z
N MET A 1 10.44 30.05 -12.59
CA MET A 1 10.23 29.52 -11.24
C MET A 1 10.42 28.01 -11.35
N ASN A 2 11.44 27.43 -10.72
CA ASN A 2 11.57 25.97 -10.64
C ASN A 2 10.50 25.50 -9.65
N THR A 3 9.39 25.00 -10.14
CA THR A 3 8.42 24.29 -9.31
C THR A 3 9.00 22.90 -9.02
N THR A 4 9.67 22.77 -7.89
CA THR A 4 10.11 21.47 -7.41
C THR A 4 8.85 20.70 -7.01
N THR A 5 8.46 19.72 -7.79
CA THR A 5 7.35 18.84 -7.42
C THR A 5 7.79 17.91 -6.29
N CYS A 6 6.91 17.71 -5.31
CA CYS A 6 7.12 16.73 -4.23
C CYS A 6 6.78 15.29 -4.66
N PHE A 7 6.30 15.09 -5.87
CA PHE A 7 5.90 13.81 -6.42
C PHE A 7 6.80 13.45 -7.62
N ALA A 8 7.35 12.25 -7.61
CA ALA A 8 8.37 11.81 -8.55
C ALA A 8 8.15 10.36 -9.00
N PRO A 9 8.76 9.96 -10.14
CA PRO A 9 8.77 8.58 -10.58
C PRO A 9 9.30 7.64 -9.50
N ALA A 10 8.72 6.45 -9.39
CA ALA A 10 9.14 5.41 -8.48
C ALA A 10 9.66 4.18 -9.24
N HIS A 11 10.48 3.37 -8.56
CA HIS A 11 10.80 2.02 -9.02
C HIS A 11 9.69 1.09 -8.52
N ILE A 12 8.83 0.63 -9.44
CA ILE A 12 7.62 -0.11 -9.14
C ILE A 12 7.80 -1.53 -9.65
N LEU A 13 7.68 -2.50 -8.73
CA LEU A 13 7.72 -3.92 -9.07
C LEU A 13 6.32 -4.44 -9.34
N LEU A 14 6.20 -5.25 -10.37
CA LEU A 14 4.95 -5.87 -10.81
C LEU A 14 5.09 -7.40 -10.78
N PRO A 15 3.99 -8.12 -10.48
CA PRO A 15 3.99 -9.57 -10.54
C PRO A 15 4.29 -10.06 -11.95
N ALA A 16 4.85 -11.27 -12.05
CA ALA A 16 5.05 -11.95 -13.31
C ALA A 16 3.71 -12.14 -14.04
N GLU A 17 3.73 -12.15 -15.38
CA GLU A 17 2.50 -12.16 -16.21
C GLU A 17 1.61 -13.38 -16.00
N GLN A 18 2.20 -14.49 -15.62
CA GLN A 18 1.46 -15.74 -15.37
C GLN A 18 0.69 -15.74 -14.04
N ILE A 19 0.87 -14.74 -13.18
CA ILE A 19 0.17 -14.68 -11.90
C ILE A 19 -1.22 -14.08 -12.12
N PRO A 20 -2.30 -14.81 -11.79
CA PRO A 20 -3.66 -14.32 -11.95
C PRO A 20 -3.91 -13.10 -11.05
N LEU A 21 -4.32 -11.98 -11.63
CA LEU A 21 -4.53 -10.73 -10.88
C LEU A 21 -5.67 -10.84 -9.85
N GLU A 22 -6.65 -11.72 -10.08
CA GLU A 22 -7.73 -12.00 -9.15
C GLU A 22 -7.24 -12.67 -7.86
N GLN A 23 -6.16 -13.43 -7.93
CA GLN A 23 -5.52 -14.06 -6.77
C GLN A 23 -4.42 -13.17 -6.17
N TRP A 24 -3.83 -12.29 -7.01
CA TRP A 24 -2.78 -11.38 -6.58
C TRP A 24 -3.28 -10.30 -5.64
N GLY A 25 -4.36 -9.64 -5.99
CA GLY A 25 -4.88 -8.47 -5.27
C GLY A 25 -5.63 -8.82 -3.99
N CYS A 26 -5.43 -8.04 -2.94
CA CYS A 26 -6.30 -8.06 -1.76
C CYS A 26 -6.62 -6.64 -1.31
N ILE A 27 -7.59 -6.50 -0.42
CA ILE A 27 -7.95 -5.21 0.19
C ILE A 27 -6.89 -4.76 1.20
N ALA A 28 -6.97 -3.49 1.61
CA ALA A 28 -6.07 -2.94 2.63
C ALA A 28 -6.25 -3.64 3.99
N CYS A 29 -5.14 -3.76 4.73
CA CYS A 29 -5.06 -4.49 5.99
C CYS A 29 -5.93 -3.91 7.13
N ASP A 30 -6.38 -2.67 7.00
CA ASP A 30 -7.24 -1.93 7.93
C ASP A 30 -8.74 -2.01 7.57
N GLN A 31 -9.10 -2.86 6.61
CA GLN A 31 -10.48 -3.20 6.31
C GLN A 31 -10.89 -4.49 7.03
N PHE A 32 -12.17 -4.66 7.31
CA PHE A 32 -12.72 -5.85 7.98
C PHE A 32 -11.94 -6.22 9.26
N THR A 33 -11.68 -5.21 10.10
CA THR A 33 -10.79 -5.29 11.26
C THR A 33 -11.25 -6.24 12.36
N SER A 34 -12.51 -6.69 12.33
CA SER A 34 -13.10 -7.65 13.26
C SER A 34 -13.63 -8.92 12.59
N ASP A 35 -13.49 -9.07 11.27
CA ASP A 35 -14.05 -10.18 10.49
C ASP A 35 -12.96 -11.19 10.10
N ARG A 36 -12.70 -12.16 10.98
CA ARG A 36 -11.73 -13.24 10.72
C ARG A 36 -12.16 -14.15 9.57
N GLU A 37 -13.48 -14.34 9.38
CA GLU A 37 -13.99 -15.19 8.32
C GLU A 37 -13.73 -14.58 6.94
N TYR A 38 -13.81 -13.25 6.82
CA TYR A 38 -13.41 -12.56 5.60
C TYR A 38 -11.96 -12.89 5.22
N TRP A 39 -11.04 -12.76 6.16
CA TRP A 39 -9.63 -12.99 5.90
C TRP A 39 -9.31 -14.47 5.63
N GLN A 40 -10.06 -15.38 6.23
CA GLN A 40 -9.96 -16.80 5.92
C GLN A 40 -10.42 -17.09 4.48
N ARG A 41 -11.57 -16.56 4.06
CA ARG A 41 -12.04 -16.67 2.66
C ARG A 41 -11.07 -16.03 1.66
N ALA A 42 -10.48 -14.88 2.01
CA ALA A 42 -9.47 -14.24 1.17
C ALA A 42 -8.23 -15.13 0.97
N LYS A 43 -7.81 -15.85 2.03
CA LYS A 43 -6.71 -16.80 1.96
C LYS A 43 -7.06 -18.02 1.09
N GLU A 44 -8.26 -18.55 1.23
CA GLU A 44 -8.77 -19.64 0.40
C GLU A 44 -8.88 -19.25 -1.07
N ALA A 45 -9.34 -18.02 -1.35
CA ALA A 45 -9.44 -17.48 -2.72
C ALA A 45 -8.06 -17.31 -3.39
N ALA A 46 -7.01 -17.03 -2.62
CA ALA A 46 -5.65 -16.98 -3.15
C ALA A 46 -5.11 -18.37 -3.55
N ASP A 47 -5.73 -19.45 -3.03
CA ASP A 47 -5.46 -20.86 -3.40
C ASP A 47 -3.95 -21.22 -3.45
N GLY A 48 -3.18 -20.73 -2.48
CA GLY A 48 -1.75 -20.93 -2.42
C GLY A 48 -0.92 -20.17 -3.47
N SER A 49 -1.56 -19.40 -4.35
CA SER A 49 -0.89 -18.54 -5.32
C SER A 49 -0.18 -17.36 -4.63
N PRO A 50 0.87 -16.80 -5.25
CA PRO A 50 1.42 -15.54 -4.79
C PRO A 50 0.34 -14.47 -4.72
N SER A 51 0.25 -13.76 -3.58
CA SER A 51 -0.77 -12.73 -3.33
C SER A 51 -0.24 -11.63 -2.43
N THR A 52 -0.73 -10.41 -2.63
CA THR A 52 -0.44 -9.28 -1.74
C THR A 52 -0.97 -9.51 -0.32
N LEU A 53 -1.90 -10.44 -0.12
CA LEU A 53 -2.34 -10.89 1.19
C LEU A 53 -1.18 -11.40 2.07
N ASN A 54 -0.18 -12.02 1.47
CA ASN A 54 1.00 -12.55 2.16
C ASN A 54 2.03 -11.47 2.53
N LEU A 55 1.82 -10.23 2.08
CA LEU A 55 2.71 -9.08 2.29
C LEU A 55 2.17 -8.09 3.32
N ILE A 56 1.00 -8.34 3.90
CA ILE A 56 0.33 -7.45 4.85
C ILE A 56 -0.02 -8.18 6.15
N LEU A 57 -0.16 -7.41 7.23
CA LEU A 57 -0.71 -7.90 8.49
C LEU A 57 -2.10 -7.30 8.71
N PRO A 58 -3.18 -8.05 8.46
CA PRO A 58 -4.54 -7.57 8.75
C PRO A 58 -4.73 -7.21 10.23
N GLU A 59 -5.41 -6.10 10.50
CA GLU A 59 -5.58 -5.59 11.87
C GLU A 59 -6.27 -6.60 12.81
N VAL A 60 -7.11 -7.46 12.28
CA VAL A 60 -7.78 -8.52 13.06
C VAL A 60 -6.81 -9.49 13.76
N TYR A 61 -5.54 -9.53 13.34
CA TYR A 61 -4.50 -10.41 13.89
C TYR A 61 -3.47 -9.69 14.76
N LEU A 62 -3.60 -8.38 14.97
CA LEU A 62 -2.59 -7.59 15.70
C LEU A 62 -2.45 -8.01 17.16
N GLU A 63 -3.54 -8.44 17.78
CA GLU A 63 -3.57 -8.87 19.19
C GLU A 63 -3.37 -10.37 19.38
N ASP A 64 -3.13 -11.11 18.29
CA ASP A 64 -2.82 -12.52 18.37
C ASP A 64 -1.42 -12.73 18.99
N GLY A 65 -1.27 -13.71 19.86
CA GLY A 65 0.00 -14.02 20.50
C GLY A 65 1.15 -14.40 19.54
N ASN A 66 0.86 -14.56 18.26
CA ASN A 66 1.82 -14.87 17.19
C ASN A 66 2.03 -13.70 16.19
N ALA A 67 1.63 -12.48 16.53
CA ALA A 67 1.73 -11.33 15.63
C ALA A 67 3.19 -11.08 15.16
N ASP A 68 4.18 -11.21 16.04
CA ASP A 68 5.59 -11.03 15.69
C ASP A 68 6.08 -12.13 14.71
N ALA A 69 5.69 -13.38 14.91
CA ALA A 69 6.02 -14.46 13.98
C ALA A 69 5.37 -14.25 12.59
N ARG A 70 4.18 -13.64 12.54
CA ARG A 70 3.54 -13.25 11.28
C ARG A 70 4.35 -12.15 10.57
N VAL A 71 4.88 -11.18 11.30
CA VAL A 71 5.73 -10.13 10.71
C VAL A 71 7.01 -10.72 10.13
N GLU A 72 7.67 -11.63 10.83
CA GLU A 72 8.84 -12.35 10.32
C GLU A 72 8.52 -13.11 9.03
N GLN A 73 7.38 -13.80 8.98
CA GLN A 73 6.93 -14.48 7.77
C GLN A 73 6.64 -13.51 6.63
N ILE A 74 6.05 -12.35 6.90
CA ILE A 74 5.81 -11.30 5.89
C ILE A 74 7.14 -10.82 5.32
N HIS A 75 8.14 -10.54 6.15
CA HIS A 75 9.47 -10.11 5.69
C HIS A 75 10.15 -11.17 4.82
N ALA A 76 10.09 -12.44 5.23
CA ALA A 76 10.62 -13.54 4.43
C ALA A 76 9.90 -13.65 3.07
N THR A 77 8.57 -13.50 3.06
CA THR A 77 7.77 -13.52 1.84
C THR A 77 8.07 -12.32 0.95
N MET A 78 8.25 -11.12 1.51
CA MET A 78 8.64 -9.93 0.73
C MET A 78 9.99 -10.13 0.04
N ALA A 79 10.96 -10.72 0.75
CA ALA A 79 12.27 -11.01 0.17
C ALA A 79 12.20 -12.05 -0.95
N ASP A 80 11.40 -13.09 -0.78
CA ASP A 80 11.14 -14.09 -1.82
C ASP A 80 10.43 -13.48 -3.02
N TYR A 81 9.37 -12.71 -2.79
CA TYR A 81 8.59 -12.11 -3.86
C TYR A 81 9.41 -11.10 -4.67
N ALA A 82 10.28 -10.33 -4.02
CA ALA A 82 11.18 -9.41 -4.71
C ALA A 82 12.15 -10.11 -5.68
N GLN A 83 12.48 -11.39 -5.42
CA GLN A 83 13.41 -12.17 -6.23
C GLN A 83 12.70 -13.07 -7.27
N ASN A 84 11.56 -13.67 -6.89
CA ASN A 84 11.01 -14.81 -7.63
C ASN A 84 9.61 -14.52 -8.21
N VAL A 85 8.89 -13.53 -7.70
CA VAL A 85 7.48 -13.24 -8.05
C VAL A 85 7.33 -11.91 -8.78
N LEU A 86 8.00 -10.86 -8.30
CA LEU A 86 7.93 -9.52 -8.85
C LEU A 86 9.02 -9.34 -9.92
N THR A 87 8.88 -10.05 -11.03
CA THR A 87 9.92 -10.16 -12.07
C THR A 87 9.86 -9.04 -13.12
N ARG A 88 8.91 -8.13 -13.03
CA ARG A 88 8.73 -6.99 -13.92
C ARG A 88 8.93 -5.71 -13.13
N ALA A 89 9.53 -4.70 -13.76
CA ALA A 89 9.75 -3.40 -13.13
C ALA A 89 9.37 -2.25 -14.07
N VAL A 90 8.88 -1.16 -13.47
CA VAL A 90 8.62 0.11 -14.13
C VAL A 90 9.35 1.20 -13.36
N ASP A 91 10.22 1.94 -14.05
CA ASP A 91 10.80 3.18 -13.53
C ASP A 91 9.99 4.34 -14.06
N GLY A 92 9.05 4.83 -13.26
CA GLY A 92 8.11 5.85 -13.72
C GLY A 92 6.91 6.01 -12.82
N PHE A 93 5.77 6.26 -13.45
CA PHE A 93 4.45 6.33 -12.81
C PHE A 93 3.57 5.20 -13.33
N VAL A 94 2.68 4.71 -12.46
CA VAL A 94 1.57 3.84 -12.90
C VAL A 94 0.28 4.63 -12.81
N TYR A 95 -0.43 4.76 -13.93
CA TYR A 95 -1.77 5.32 -13.98
C TYR A 95 -2.77 4.29 -13.51
N VAL A 96 -3.64 4.69 -12.60
CA VAL A 96 -4.71 3.86 -12.06
C VAL A 96 -6.05 4.48 -12.40
N GLU A 97 -6.92 3.70 -13.03
CA GLU A 97 -8.31 4.05 -13.23
C GLU A 97 -9.21 3.02 -12.56
N ARG A 98 -10.12 3.48 -11.74
CA ARG A 98 -11.06 2.64 -11.01
C ARG A 98 -12.48 3.13 -11.18
N THR A 99 -13.32 2.31 -11.80
CA THR A 99 -14.75 2.56 -11.89
C THR A 99 -15.45 1.99 -10.64
N GLU A 100 -16.14 2.83 -9.91
CA GLU A 100 -16.95 2.45 -8.75
C GLU A 100 -18.32 1.93 -9.18
N GLN A 101 -19.05 1.23 -8.29
CA GLN A 101 -20.41 0.77 -8.56
C GLN A 101 -21.37 1.90 -8.95
N SER A 102 -21.13 3.11 -8.46
CA SER A 102 -21.90 4.32 -8.81
C SER A 102 -21.70 4.80 -10.25
N GLY A 103 -20.75 4.22 -10.99
CA GLY A 103 -20.32 4.67 -12.29
C GLY A 103 -19.29 5.81 -12.24
N ARG A 104 -18.88 6.28 -11.07
CA ARG A 104 -17.82 7.26 -10.93
C ARG A 104 -16.48 6.63 -11.26
N VAL A 105 -15.67 7.37 -12.01
CA VAL A 105 -14.29 6.98 -12.32
C VAL A 105 -13.35 7.75 -11.40
N ARG A 106 -12.52 7.03 -10.67
CA ARG A 106 -11.42 7.59 -9.89
C ARG A 106 -10.13 7.36 -10.66
N GLN A 107 -9.40 8.44 -10.87
CA GLN A 107 -8.11 8.43 -11.54
C GLN A 107 -7.00 8.75 -10.56
N GLY A 108 -5.82 8.20 -10.76
CA GLY A 108 -4.67 8.43 -9.91
C GLY A 108 -3.36 8.00 -10.52
N LEU A 109 -2.28 8.46 -9.92
CA LEU A 109 -0.92 8.08 -10.26
C LEU A 109 -0.24 7.43 -9.07
N VAL A 110 0.44 6.31 -9.28
CA VAL A 110 1.35 5.73 -8.30
C VAL A 110 2.76 6.24 -8.59
N GLY A 111 3.42 6.74 -7.55
CA GLY A 111 4.77 7.26 -7.61
C GLY A 111 5.35 7.39 -6.21
N LYS A 112 6.44 8.11 -6.04
CA LYS A 112 7.02 8.40 -4.72
C LYS A 112 6.83 9.87 -4.33
N VAL A 113 6.70 10.12 -3.03
CA VAL A 113 6.54 11.47 -2.45
C VAL A 113 7.77 11.82 -1.64
N ASP A 114 8.25 13.04 -1.80
CA ASP A 114 9.29 13.61 -0.96
C ASP A 114 8.72 13.95 0.42
N LEU A 115 9.14 13.21 1.44
CA LEU A 115 8.66 13.40 2.81
C LEU A 115 9.20 14.69 3.45
N GLU A 116 10.27 15.29 2.94
CA GLU A 116 10.75 16.60 3.38
C GLU A 116 9.78 17.74 2.99
N ALA A 117 8.90 17.50 2.03
CA ALA A 117 7.82 18.42 1.65
C ALA A 117 6.61 18.40 2.60
N TYR A 118 6.67 17.59 3.66
CA TYR A 118 5.59 17.36 4.62
C TYR A 118 5.83 18.04 5.96
N SER A 119 4.78 18.56 6.59
CA SER A 119 4.87 19.09 7.94
C SER A 119 3.55 18.90 8.72
N TYR A 120 3.69 18.46 9.98
CA TYR A 120 2.58 18.39 10.95
C TYR A 120 2.26 19.74 11.63
N GLN A 121 3.14 20.71 11.51
CA GLN A 121 2.97 21.97 12.23
C GLN A 121 1.76 22.72 11.74
N ARG A 122 0.88 23.13 12.66
CA ARG A 122 -0.29 23.92 12.33
C ARG A 122 0.12 25.24 11.67
N GLY A 123 -0.41 25.51 10.48
CA GLY A 123 -0.11 26.72 9.72
C GLY A 123 1.18 26.63 8.88
N ALA A 124 1.88 25.52 8.88
CA ALA A 124 3.01 25.31 7.98
C ALA A 124 2.55 25.39 6.51
N LYS A 125 3.33 26.11 5.71
CA LYS A 125 3.16 26.14 4.26
C LYS A 125 4.00 25.01 3.67
N CYS A 126 3.39 23.84 3.50
CA CYS A 126 4.03 22.68 2.88
C CYS A 126 3.17 22.15 1.73
N THR A 127 3.81 21.50 0.77
CA THR A 127 3.14 20.95 -0.41
C THR A 127 2.31 19.73 -0.04
N VAL A 128 2.85 18.87 0.83
CA VAL A 128 2.15 17.69 1.36
C VAL A 128 1.57 18.04 2.72
N ARG A 129 0.27 17.81 2.89
CA ARG A 129 -0.46 18.15 4.12
C ARG A 129 -1.14 16.92 4.71
N PRO A 130 -1.23 16.81 6.04
CA PRO A 130 -2.06 15.80 6.67
C PRO A 130 -3.54 16.08 6.41
N SER A 131 -4.31 15.04 6.09
CA SER A 131 -5.77 15.13 5.99
C SER A 131 -6.44 14.92 7.34
N GLU A 132 -5.81 14.15 8.21
CA GLU A 132 -6.36 13.73 9.50
C GLU A 132 -5.25 13.38 10.49
N SER A 133 -5.61 13.24 11.76
CA SER A 133 -4.69 12.74 12.79
C SER A 133 -4.66 11.22 12.78
N THR A 134 -3.47 10.66 12.88
CA THR A 134 -3.28 9.21 12.99
C THR A 134 -3.68 8.70 14.38
N VAL A 135 -4.28 7.53 14.45
CA VAL A 135 -4.53 6.81 15.70
C VAL A 135 -3.20 6.24 16.20
N GLU A 136 -2.66 6.82 17.26
CA GLU A 136 -1.30 6.53 17.78
C GLU A 136 -1.07 5.05 18.09
N SER A 137 -2.05 4.36 18.65
CA SER A 137 -1.95 2.93 18.99
C SER A 137 -1.76 2.03 17.76
N ARG A 138 -2.08 2.50 16.57
CA ARG A 138 -1.92 1.75 15.31
C ARG A 138 -0.54 1.93 14.67
N ILE A 139 0.26 2.89 15.14
CA ILE A 139 1.59 3.16 14.59
C ILE A 139 2.58 2.01 14.87
N PRO A 140 2.76 1.54 16.14
CA PRO A 140 3.77 0.55 16.42
C PRO A 140 3.64 -0.76 15.62
N PRO A 141 2.47 -1.40 15.50
CA PRO A 141 2.35 -2.63 14.70
C PRO A 141 2.61 -2.41 13.21
N ARG A 142 2.21 -1.26 12.66
CA ARG A 142 2.51 -0.91 11.26
C ARG A 142 4.01 -0.69 11.05
N MET A 143 4.68 -0.06 12.01
CA MET A 143 6.13 0.13 11.97
C MET A 143 6.88 -1.21 12.01
N LYS A 144 6.42 -2.20 12.78
CA LYS A 144 7.03 -3.53 12.78
C LYS A 144 7.04 -4.17 11.38
N VAL A 145 5.93 -4.07 10.64
CA VAL A 145 5.85 -4.60 9.27
C VAL A 145 6.78 -3.84 8.31
N ARG A 146 6.91 -2.52 8.47
CA ARG A 146 7.72 -1.68 7.56
C ARG A 146 9.21 -1.69 7.88
N THR A 147 9.57 -1.81 9.15
CA THR A 147 10.97 -1.79 9.58
C THR A 147 11.70 -3.03 9.08
N GLY A 148 12.67 -2.86 8.20
CA GLY A 148 13.42 -3.97 7.59
C GLY A 148 12.69 -4.67 6.44
N ALA A 149 11.53 -4.19 6.02
CA ALA A 149 10.80 -4.73 4.88
C ALA A 149 11.58 -4.54 3.57
N ALA A 150 11.58 -5.56 2.71
CA ALA A 150 12.20 -5.49 1.38
C ALA A 150 11.33 -4.72 0.37
N LEU A 151 10.02 -4.59 0.64
CA LEU A 151 9.04 -3.96 -0.23
C LEU A 151 8.21 -2.94 0.56
N GLU A 152 7.82 -1.84 -0.09
CA GLU A 152 6.87 -0.88 0.46
C GLU A 152 5.45 -1.27 0.06
N THR A 153 4.67 -1.70 1.02
CA THR A 153 3.24 -2.08 0.88
C THR A 153 2.48 -1.78 2.18
N PRO A 154 1.20 -1.45 2.13
CA PRO A 154 0.38 -0.95 1.02
C PRO A 154 0.70 0.51 0.68
N HIS A 155 0.26 0.98 -0.49
CA HIS A 155 0.42 2.37 -0.89
C HIS A 155 -0.46 3.30 -0.06
N ILE A 156 0.03 4.51 0.20
CA ILE A 156 -0.75 5.58 0.81
C ILE A 156 -1.56 6.27 -0.29
N MET A 157 -2.87 6.39 -0.09
CA MET A 157 -3.72 7.18 -0.98
C MET A 157 -3.70 8.65 -0.54
N MET A 158 -3.30 9.51 -1.44
CA MET A 158 -3.31 10.96 -1.25
C MET A 158 -4.33 11.58 -2.20
N LEU A 159 -4.86 12.74 -1.83
CA LEU A 159 -5.70 13.56 -2.70
C LEU A 159 -4.86 14.69 -3.28
N ALA A 160 -4.93 14.84 -4.60
CA ALA A 160 -4.35 15.99 -5.28
C ALA A 160 -5.38 17.14 -5.32
N ASP A 161 -4.93 18.36 -5.03
CA ASP A 161 -5.72 19.58 -5.25
C ASP A 161 -5.60 19.97 -6.72
N ASP A 162 -6.51 19.45 -7.54
CA ASP A 162 -6.58 19.69 -8.98
C ASP A 162 -7.95 20.24 -9.38
N PRO A 163 -8.21 21.53 -9.09
CA PRO A 163 -9.51 22.17 -9.34
C PRO A 163 -9.86 22.28 -10.83
N GLN A 164 -8.90 22.08 -11.71
CA GLN A 164 -9.09 22.13 -13.16
C GLN A 164 -9.25 20.76 -13.81
N CYS A 165 -9.15 19.69 -13.02
CA CYS A 165 -9.23 18.31 -13.50
C CYS A 165 -8.29 18.06 -14.70
N THR A 166 -7.01 18.38 -14.52
CA THR A 166 -5.97 18.30 -15.55
C THR A 166 -5.14 17.02 -15.48
N LEU A 167 -5.33 16.23 -14.43
CA LEU A 167 -4.72 14.92 -14.23
C LEU A 167 -5.42 13.82 -15.03
#